data_3c0fa8c22af092eaffe486bfd806323b
#
_entry.id   3c0fa8c22af092eaffe486bfd806323b
#
_cell.length_a   1.000
_cell.length_b   1.000
_cell.length_c   1.000
_cell.angle_alpha   90.00
_cell.angle_beta   90.00
_cell.angle_gamma   90.00
#
_symmetry.space_group_name_H-M   'P 1'
#
loop_
_entity.id
_entity.type
_entity.pdbx_description
1 polymer ?
#
loop_
_entity_poly.entity_id
_entity_poly.type
_entity_poly.pdbx_seq_one_letter_code
_entity_poly.pdbx_strand_id
1 'polypeptide(L)'
;MSQQLKQSTRKADIILYTSLLFWVIIFVWSYFATLEEVTRGQGRVITSSKMQVIQNLEGGIVKEILVQSGDTVAQSQPLIKLDETQFKSDLAAMQQRLERLQAQSNAAIENFELIQQEQDIVAPLVEKGVESQSELIRLKQRLNEAQSNILQIDAEIEATIETIPTLEDRLERTLVRASMNAVVNRLLVNTVGGVVQPGSPMLELVPMDDELVVAVEISPKDIAYVTPGQRASIKLTAFDFAKFGALDGEVTTISADSISKEDGSIWYLCEVSVPVDTMTTLGKTIQIQTGMVAQVDIISGEKTVLEYLLEPVTKIANEAFRER
;
A
#
# COMPACT_ATOMS: atom_id res chain seq x y z
N MET A 1 -63.33 5.90 65.09
CA MET A 1 -62.09 6.61 64.75
C MET A 1 -60.95 5.64 64.35
N SER A 2 -60.90 4.41 64.85
CA SER A 2 -59.82 3.45 64.59
C SER A 2 -59.88 2.75 63.20
N GLN A 3 -61.06 2.65 62.55
CA GLN A 3 -61.17 1.99 61.20
C GLN A 3 -60.76 2.92 60.05
N GLN A 4 -60.91 4.19 60.11
CA GLN A 4 -60.48 5.16 59.09
C GLN A 4 -58.94 5.28 59.01
N LEU A 5 -58.26 5.19 60.14
CA LEU A 5 -56.80 5.24 60.23
C LEU A 5 -56.19 3.95 59.58
N LYS A 6 -56.81 2.77 59.71
CA LYS A 6 -56.33 1.51 59.15
C LYS A 6 -56.56 1.41 57.63
N GLN A 7 -57.54 2.13 57.06
CA GLN A 7 -57.76 2.23 55.64
C GLN A 7 -56.81 3.21 54.93
N SER A 8 -56.43 4.28 55.64
CA SER A 8 -55.49 5.31 55.19
C SER A 8 -54.05 4.73 55.06
N THR A 9 -53.64 3.93 56.07
CA THR A 9 -52.35 3.25 56.06
C THR A 9 -52.23 2.24 54.94
N ARG A 10 -53.26 1.42 54.67
CA ARG A 10 -53.26 0.43 53.57
C ARG A 10 -53.13 1.10 52.20
N LYS A 11 -53.77 2.24 51.95
CA LYS A 11 -53.63 3.01 50.71
C LYS A 11 -52.24 3.61 50.57
N ALA A 12 -51.69 4.14 51.68
CA ALA A 12 -50.32 4.64 51.70
C ALA A 12 -49.29 3.53 51.44
N ASP A 13 -49.48 2.36 52.05
CA ASP A 13 -48.60 1.19 51.83
C ASP A 13 -48.65 0.71 50.39
N ILE A 14 -49.83 0.70 49.75
CA ILE A 14 -49.96 0.31 48.33
C ILE A 14 -49.23 1.31 47.44
N ILE A 15 -49.36 2.62 47.70
CA ILE A 15 -48.64 3.65 46.93
C ILE A 15 -47.14 3.52 47.11
N LEU A 16 -46.70 3.21 48.33
CA LEU A 16 -45.25 3.06 48.63
C LEU A 16 -44.71 1.79 47.94
N TYR A 17 -45.40 0.65 47.97
CA TYR A 17 -44.96 -0.53 47.27
C TYR A 17 -45.01 -0.40 45.73
N THR A 18 -46.03 0.26 45.20
CA THR A 18 -46.08 0.53 43.74
C THR A 18 -44.98 1.48 43.29
N SER A 19 -44.70 2.54 44.10
CA SER A 19 -43.58 3.42 43.86
C SER A 19 -42.23 2.72 43.93
N LEU A 20 -42.04 1.90 44.98
CA LEU A 20 -40.81 1.10 45.13
C LEU A 20 -40.64 0.10 43.96
N LEU A 21 -41.72 -0.59 43.58
CA LEU A 21 -41.69 -1.49 42.44
C LEU A 21 -41.35 -0.79 41.13
N PHE A 22 -41.90 0.43 40.91
CA PHE A 22 -41.59 1.25 39.74
C PHE A 22 -40.09 1.62 39.68
N TRP A 23 -39.50 2.04 40.79
CA TRP A 23 -38.07 2.34 40.86
C TRP A 23 -37.19 1.11 40.64
N VAL A 24 -37.59 -0.04 41.16
CA VAL A 24 -36.87 -1.33 40.91
C VAL A 24 -36.92 -1.69 39.43
N ILE A 25 -38.08 -1.54 38.78
CA ILE A 25 -38.22 -1.82 37.33
C ILE A 25 -37.34 -0.87 36.51
N ILE A 26 -37.32 0.43 36.82
CA ILE A 26 -36.46 1.40 36.13
C ILE A 26 -34.98 1.05 36.34
N PHE A 27 -34.60 0.68 37.57
CA PHE A 27 -33.21 0.34 37.84
C PHE A 27 -32.76 -0.91 37.08
N VAL A 28 -33.60 -1.94 37.05
CA VAL A 28 -33.36 -3.14 36.27
C VAL A 28 -33.31 -2.84 34.75
N TRP A 29 -34.25 -2.01 34.27
CA TRP A 29 -34.26 -1.59 32.88
C TRP A 29 -32.99 -0.79 32.52
N SER A 30 -32.56 0.13 33.35
CA SER A 30 -31.36 0.97 33.17
C SER A 30 -30.06 0.13 33.16
N TYR A 31 -30.06 -1.04 33.76
CA TYR A 31 -28.93 -1.97 33.73
C TYR A 31 -28.85 -2.72 32.39
N PHE A 32 -29.99 -3.03 31.74
CA PHE A 32 -30.04 -3.73 30.48
C PHE A 32 -30.08 -2.82 29.23
N ALA A 33 -30.51 -1.59 29.39
CA ALA A 33 -30.57 -0.62 28.31
C ALA A 33 -29.18 -0.07 28.04
N THR A 34 -28.67 -0.32 26.80
CA THR A 34 -27.38 0.20 26.31
C THR A 34 -27.57 1.46 25.47
N LEU A 35 -26.64 2.39 25.58
CA LEU A 35 -26.52 3.58 24.77
C LEU A 35 -25.18 3.53 24.01
N GLU A 36 -25.20 3.85 22.75
CA GLU A 36 -23.97 3.96 21.94
C GLU A 36 -23.18 5.18 22.39
N GLU A 37 -21.92 4.95 22.72
CA GLU A 37 -20.96 6.03 22.98
C GLU A 37 -20.33 6.48 21.65
N VAL A 38 -20.45 7.77 21.36
CA VAL A 38 -20.07 8.32 20.07
C VAL A 38 -18.97 9.34 20.23
N THR A 39 -17.84 9.08 19.60
CA THR A 39 -16.74 10.04 19.46
C THR A 39 -16.96 10.89 18.22
N ARG A 40 -17.03 12.20 18.38
CA ARG A 40 -17.27 13.15 17.28
C ARG A 40 -16.00 13.78 16.80
N GLY A 41 -15.80 13.76 15.48
CA GLY A 41 -14.73 14.47 14.82
C GLY A 41 -15.24 15.29 13.63
N GLN A 42 -14.48 16.32 13.27
CA GLN A 42 -14.65 17.04 12.01
C GLN A 42 -13.60 16.54 11.02
N GLY A 43 -13.98 16.38 9.79
CA GLY A 43 -13.09 15.85 8.77
C GLY A 43 -13.35 16.43 7.39
N ARG A 44 -12.51 16.04 6.47
CA ARG A 44 -12.62 16.38 5.06
C ARG A 44 -12.47 15.13 4.21
N VAL A 45 -13.29 15.02 3.18
CA VAL A 45 -13.14 13.97 2.17
C VAL A 45 -11.84 14.18 1.40
N ILE A 46 -10.99 13.18 1.42
CA ILE A 46 -9.73 13.14 0.66
C ILE A 46 -9.68 11.83 -0.13
N THR A 47 -8.75 11.71 -1.04
CA THR A 47 -8.41 10.45 -1.69
C THR A 47 -7.53 9.61 -0.78
N SER A 48 -7.74 8.31 -0.73
CA SER A 48 -6.94 7.36 0.07
C SER A 48 -5.50 7.33 -0.40
N SER A 49 -5.28 7.40 -1.71
CA SER A 49 -3.94 7.36 -2.28
C SER A 49 -3.30 8.73 -2.35
N LYS A 50 -2.04 8.78 -1.95
CA LYS A 50 -1.21 9.97 -2.08
C LYS A 50 -0.77 10.14 -3.52
N MET A 51 -0.59 11.39 -3.94
CA MET A 51 0.04 11.76 -5.20
C MET A 51 1.35 10.98 -5.38
N GLN A 52 1.47 10.30 -6.52
CA GLN A 52 2.66 9.53 -6.85
C GLN A 52 3.63 10.35 -7.71
N VAL A 53 4.88 10.36 -7.29
CA VAL A 53 5.96 10.99 -8.04
C VAL A 53 6.68 9.90 -8.84
N ILE A 54 6.57 9.99 -10.17
CA ILE A 54 7.26 9.08 -11.07
C ILE A 54 8.69 9.57 -11.27
N GLN A 55 9.62 8.65 -11.00
CA GLN A 55 11.06 8.88 -11.13
C GLN A 55 11.65 7.87 -12.11
N ASN A 56 12.75 8.21 -12.76
CA ASN A 56 13.50 7.27 -13.59
C ASN A 56 14.85 6.94 -12.94
N LEU A 57 15.17 5.66 -12.86
CA LEU A 57 16.38 5.18 -12.20
C LEU A 57 17.64 5.42 -13.04
N GLU A 58 17.54 5.32 -14.37
CA GLU A 58 18.68 5.34 -15.27
C GLU A 58 19.08 6.77 -15.66
N GLY A 59 18.12 7.73 -15.68
CA GLY A 59 18.34 9.06 -16.25
C GLY A 59 18.54 9.02 -17.77
N GLY A 60 18.98 10.12 -18.33
CA GLY A 60 19.27 10.23 -19.77
C GLY A 60 18.70 11.48 -20.43
N ILE A 61 18.75 11.52 -21.77
CA ILE A 61 18.21 12.63 -22.55
C ILE A 61 16.74 12.34 -22.85
N VAL A 62 15.87 13.33 -22.64
CA VAL A 62 14.45 13.23 -22.99
C VAL A 62 14.29 13.30 -24.50
N LYS A 63 13.83 12.21 -25.09
CA LYS A 63 13.59 12.12 -26.54
C LYS A 63 12.21 12.65 -26.92
N GLU A 64 11.20 12.28 -26.11
CA GLU A 64 9.81 12.64 -26.38
C GLU A 64 9.00 12.66 -25.07
N ILE A 65 8.05 13.60 -25.00
CA ILE A 65 7.07 13.69 -23.92
C ILE A 65 5.70 13.39 -24.54
N LEU A 66 5.04 12.34 -24.08
CA LEU A 66 3.83 11.79 -24.71
C LEU A 66 2.53 12.26 -24.03
N VAL A 67 2.63 12.99 -22.93
CA VAL A 67 1.49 13.44 -22.11
C VAL A 67 1.64 14.90 -21.69
N GLN A 68 0.51 15.52 -21.34
CA GLN A 68 0.46 16.88 -20.82
C GLN A 68 -0.18 16.89 -19.42
N SER A 69 0.01 17.99 -18.67
CA SER A 69 -0.69 18.18 -17.39
C SER A 69 -2.20 18.23 -17.62
N GLY A 70 -2.94 17.47 -16.85
CA GLY A 70 -4.39 17.28 -16.98
C GLY A 70 -4.81 16.04 -17.79
N ASP A 71 -3.89 15.38 -18.50
CA ASP A 71 -4.23 14.17 -19.26
C ASP A 71 -4.55 12.99 -18.33
N THR A 72 -5.54 12.20 -18.73
CA THR A 72 -5.84 10.92 -18.10
C THR A 72 -5.01 9.82 -18.76
N VAL A 73 -4.33 9.03 -17.94
CA VAL A 73 -3.44 7.95 -18.37
C VAL A 73 -3.88 6.62 -17.78
N ALA A 74 -3.82 5.57 -18.58
CA ALA A 74 -4.07 4.21 -18.14
C ALA A 74 -2.80 3.57 -17.58
N GLN A 75 -2.96 2.53 -16.76
CA GLN A 75 -1.85 1.71 -16.30
C GLN A 75 -0.99 1.21 -17.46
N SER A 76 0.33 1.24 -17.31
CA SER A 76 1.34 0.88 -18.33
C SER A 76 1.39 1.78 -19.57
N GLN A 77 0.58 2.85 -19.63
CA GLN A 77 0.66 3.82 -20.72
C GLN A 77 2.01 4.53 -20.71
N PRO A 78 2.69 4.67 -21.89
CA PRO A 78 3.94 5.42 -21.98
C PRO A 78 3.70 6.93 -21.75
N LEU A 79 4.55 7.53 -20.92
CA LEU A 79 4.44 8.94 -20.51
C LEU A 79 5.58 9.77 -21.07
N ILE A 80 6.81 9.29 -20.92
CA ILE A 80 8.04 9.97 -21.38
C ILE A 80 8.96 8.91 -21.95
N LYS A 81 9.57 9.23 -23.09
CA LYS A 81 10.58 8.41 -23.75
C LYS A 81 11.94 9.06 -23.62
N LEU A 82 12.89 8.35 -23.06
CA LEU A 82 14.30 8.73 -23.03
C LEU A 82 15.02 8.26 -24.27
N ASP A 83 16.21 8.77 -24.53
CA ASP A 83 17.05 8.28 -25.62
C ASP A 83 17.60 6.88 -25.28
N GLU A 84 17.21 5.93 -26.10
CA GLU A 84 17.53 4.51 -25.95
C GLU A 84 18.82 4.08 -26.67
N THR A 85 19.48 5.02 -27.40
CA THR A 85 20.59 4.70 -28.32
C THR A 85 21.74 4.03 -27.59
N GLN A 86 22.15 4.57 -26.45
CA GLN A 86 23.24 4.00 -25.65
C GLN A 86 22.88 2.61 -25.14
N PHE A 87 21.70 2.46 -24.54
CA PHE A 87 21.25 1.20 -23.96
C PHE A 87 21.10 0.09 -25.01
N LYS A 88 20.60 0.43 -26.21
CA LYS A 88 20.54 -0.52 -27.35
C LYS A 88 21.93 -0.92 -27.82
N SER A 89 22.89 0.00 -27.85
CA SER A 89 24.25 -0.29 -28.22
C SER A 89 24.94 -1.22 -27.24
N ASP A 90 24.74 -0.98 -25.94
CA ASP A 90 25.31 -1.82 -24.89
C ASP A 90 24.73 -3.24 -24.91
N LEU A 91 23.42 -3.37 -25.10
CA LEU A 91 22.75 -4.66 -25.25
C LEU A 91 23.25 -5.41 -26.51
N ALA A 92 23.31 -4.73 -27.64
CA ALA A 92 23.80 -5.32 -28.90
C ALA A 92 25.27 -5.78 -28.78
N ALA A 93 26.12 -5.01 -28.10
CA ALA A 93 27.51 -5.38 -27.85
C ALA A 93 27.62 -6.66 -27.00
N MET A 94 26.74 -6.81 -25.96
CA MET A 94 26.72 -7.99 -25.12
C MET A 94 26.20 -9.22 -25.87
N GLN A 95 25.16 -9.05 -26.69
CA GLN A 95 24.64 -10.14 -27.58
C GLN A 95 25.70 -10.61 -28.56
N GLN A 96 26.44 -9.68 -29.22
CA GLN A 96 27.55 -10.05 -30.10
C GLN A 96 28.69 -10.74 -29.35
N ARG A 97 28.94 -10.38 -28.09
CA ARG A 97 29.91 -11.08 -27.24
C ARG A 97 29.48 -12.52 -26.99
N LEU A 98 28.21 -12.74 -26.70
CA LEU A 98 27.64 -14.07 -26.49
C LEU A 98 27.78 -14.94 -27.72
N GLU A 99 27.42 -14.41 -28.92
CA GLU A 99 27.57 -15.12 -30.18
C GLU A 99 29.03 -15.54 -30.45
N ARG A 100 29.99 -14.65 -30.16
CA ARG A 100 31.42 -14.96 -30.32
C ARG A 100 31.87 -16.07 -29.37
N LEU A 101 31.44 -16.00 -28.09
CA LEU A 101 31.79 -17.02 -27.09
C LEU A 101 31.17 -18.39 -27.47
N GLN A 102 29.93 -18.41 -27.97
CA GLN A 102 29.29 -19.63 -28.46
C GLN A 102 30.05 -20.24 -29.64
N ALA A 103 30.47 -19.41 -30.60
CA ALA A 103 31.29 -19.89 -31.73
C ALA A 103 32.65 -20.44 -31.25
N GLN A 104 33.25 -19.80 -30.23
CA GLN A 104 34.49 -20.25 -29.63
C GLN A 104 34.31 -21.55 -28.86
N SER A 105 33.20 -21.73 -28.12
CA SER A 105 32.86 -22.97 -27.41
C SER A 105 32.68 -24.13 -28.43
N ASN A 106 31.95 -23.89 -29.52
CA ASN A 106 31.78 -24.90 -30.58
C ASN A 106 33.12 -25.34 -31.16
N ALA A 107 34.04 -24.41 -31.48
CA ALA A 107 35.38 -24.73 -31.98
C ALA A 107 36.24 -25.48 -30.94
N ALA A 108 36.09 -25.14 -29.65
CA ALA A 108 36.79 -25.85 -28.58
C ALA A 108 36.28 -27.29 -28.40
N ILE A 109 34.95 -27.49 -28.53
CA ILE A 109 34.31 -28.82 -28.49
C ILE A 109 34.80 -29.67 -29.66
N GLU A 110 34.80 -29.12 -30.88
CA GLU A 110 35.32 -29.83 -32.06
C GLU A 110 36.79 -30.27 -31.89
N ASN A 111 37.62 -29.36 -31.35
CA ASN A 111 39.04 -29.70 -31.07
C ASN A 111 39.15 -30.79 -29.99
N PHE A 112 38.33 -30.76 -28.95
CA PHE A 112 38.28 -31.79 -27.91
C PHE A 112 37.89 -33.16 -28.51
N GLU A 113 36.88 -33.21 -29.37
CA GLU A 113 36.43 -34.42 -30.06
C GLU A 113 37.53 -35.01 -30.96
N LEU A 114 38.28 -34.17 -31.68
CA LEU A 114 39.40 -34.63 -32.50
C LEU A 114 40.50 -35.25 -31.65
N ILE A 115 40.89 -34.65 -30.54
CA ILE A 115 41.90 -35.20 -29.60
C ILE A 115 41.39 -36.49 -28.97
N GLN A 116 40.11 -36.58 -28.65
CA GLN A 116 39.49 -37.79 -28.11
C GLN A 116 39.52 -38.94 -29.12
N GLN A 117 39.19 -38.68 -30.41
CA GLN A 117 39.31 -39.67 -31.49
C GLN A 117 40.75 -40.14 -31.67
N GLU A 118 41.75 -39.22 -31.62
CA GLU A 118 43.17 -39.58 -31.68
C GLU A 118 43.55 -40.51 -30.51
N GLN A 119 43.07 -40.21 -29.28
CA GLN A 119 43.31 -41.07 -28.12
C GLN A 119 42.68 -42.44 -28.26
N ASP A 120 41.46 -42.56 -28.80
CA ASP A 120 40.76 -43.83 -29.01
C ASP A 120 41.48 -44.72 -30.03
N ILE A 121 42.19 -44.13 -30.99
CA ILE A 121 43.03 -44.84 -31.95
C ILE A 121 44.34 -45.29 -31.33
N VAL A 122 45.03 -44.41 -30.54
CA VAL A 122 46.35 -44.64 -30.01
C VAL A 122 46.32 -45.58 -28.79
N ALA A 123 45.34 -45.52 -27.92
CA ALA A 123 45.23 -46.30 -26.70
C ALA A 123 45.36 -47.81 -26.92
N PRO A 124 44.66 -48.46 -27.89
CA PRO A 124 44.81 -49.89 -28.16
C PRO A 124 46.16 -50.24 -28.83
N LEU A 125 46.81 -49.29 -29.52
CA LEU A 125 48.14 -49.50 -30.09
C LEU A 125 49.25 -49.55 -29.02
N VAL A 126 49.11 -48.73 -27.98
CA VAL A 126 49.99 -48.75 -26.82
C VAL A 126 49.83 -50.08 -26.06
N GLU A 127 48.62 -50.58 -25.87
CA GLU A 127 48.36 -51.89 -25.24
C GLU A 127 49.04 -53.05 -26.02
N LYS A 128 49.07 -52.92 -27.32
CA LYS A 128 49.75 -53.91 -28.21
C LYS A 128 51.28 -53.73 -28.33
N GLY A 129 51.84 -52.72 -27.65
CA GLY A 129 53.27 -52.40 -27.66
C GLY A 129 53.78 -51.79 -28.97
N VAL A 130 52.86 -51.27 -29.84
CA VAL A 130 53.22 -50.65 -31.13
C VAL A 130 53.54 -49.16 -30.94
N GLU A 131 52.85 -48.47 -29.94
CA GLU A 131 53.08 -47.09 -29.65
C GLU A 131 53.61 -46.87 -28.23
N SER A 132 54.19 -45.69 -27.98
CA SER A 132 54.80 -45.33 -26.70
C SER A 132 53.78 -44.92 -25.64
N GLN A 133 53.99 -45.39 -24.38
CA GLN A 133 53.17 -44.96 -23.26
C GLN A 133 53.27 -43.44 -22.99
N SER A 134 54.42 -42.82 -23.36
CA SER A 134 54.57 -41.35 -23.27
C SER A 134 53.66 -40.59 -24.19
N GLU A 135 53.30 -41.15 -25.35
CA GLU A 135 52.36 -40.54 -26.28
C GLU A 135 50.91 -40.55 -25.74
N LEU A 136 50.50 -41.67 -25.17
CA LEU A 136 49.19 -41.73 -24.48
C LEU A 136 49.09 -40.74 -23.31
N ILE A 137 50.17 -40.55 -22.52
CA ILE A 137 50.20 -39.56 -21.45
C ILE A 137 50.07 -38.14 -22.01
N ARG A 138 50.76 -37.84 -23.11
CA ARG A 138 50.69 -36.54 -23.79
C ARG A 138 49.30 -36.24 -24.31
N LEU A 139 48.65 -37.20 -24.93
CA LEU A 139 47.26 -37.09 -25.42
C LEU A 139 46.28 -36.84 -24.28
N LYS A 140 46.41 -37.55 -23.13
CA LYS A 140 45.58 -37.30 -21.94
C LYS A 140 45.78 -35.92 -21.39
N GLN A 141 47.01 -35.38 -21.39
CA GLN A 141 47.23 -33.98 -20.95
C GLN A 141 46.56 -32.99 -21.88
N ARG A 142 46.72 -33.15 -23.21
CA ARG A 142 46.03 -32.29 -24.21
C ARG A 142 44.53 -32.36 -24.11
N LEU A 143 43.97 -33.52 -23.81
CA LEU A 143 42.52 -33.71 -23.62
C LEU A 143 42.02 -32.98 -22.37
N ASN A 144 42.75 -33.08 -21.24
CA ASN A 144 42.45 -32.35 -20.04
C ASN A 144 42.53 -30.82 -20.25
N GLU A 145 43.54 -30.33 -20.98
CA GLU A 145 43.67 -28.91 -21.34
C GLU A 145 42.51 -28.45 -22.21
N ALA A 146 42.10 -29.23 -23.21
CA ALA A 146 40.96 -28.91 -24.07
C ALA A 146 39.66 -28.89 -23.28
N GLN A 147 39.44 -29.85 -22.39
CA GLN A 147 38.28 -29.87 -21.47
C GLN A 147 38.24 -28.66 -20.53
N SER A 148 39.38 -28.30 -19.95
CA SER A 148 39.48 -27.12 -19.07
C SER A 148 39.17 -25.84 -19.83
N ASN A 149 39.60 -25.73 -21.11
CA ASN A 149 39.29 -24.58 -21.95
C ASN A 149 37.77 -24.47 -22.25
N ILE A 150 37.11 -25.59 -22.54
CA ILE A 150 35.64 -25.62 -22.72
C ILE A 150 34.94 -25.11 -21.45
N LEU A 151 35.30 -25.65 -20.27
CA LEU A 151 34.70 -25.23 -18.99
C LEU A 151 34.90 -23.75 -18.73
N GLN A 152 36.04 -23.18 -19.10
CA GLN A 152 36.31 -21.75 -18.94
C GLN A 152 35.41 -20.91 -19.86
N ILE A 153 35.29 -21.32 -21.14
CA ILE A 153 34.43 -20.62 -22.11
C ILE A 153 32.96 -20.71 -21.67
N ASP A 154 32.51 -21.87 -21.21
CA ASP A 154 31.14 -22.08 -20.77
C ASP A 154 30.82 -21.20 -19.54
N ALA A 155 31.74 -21.04 -18.60
CA ALA A 155 31.59 -20.12 -17.48
C ALA A 155 31.50 -18.65 -17.94
N GLU A 156 32.25 -18.26 -18.98
CA GLU A 156 32.13 -16.91 -19.56
C GLU A 156 30.79 -16.69 -20.29
N ILE A 157 30.29 -17.74 -20.96
CA ILE A 157 28.96 -17.72 -21.59
C ILE A 157 27.88 -17.51 -20.52
N GLU A 158 27.91 -18.28 -19.44
CA GLU A 158 26.95 -18.18 -18.34
C GLU A 158 26.96 -16.79 -17.71
N ALA A 159 28.12 -16.25 -17.36
CA ALA A 159 28.26 -14.90 -16.85
C ALA A 159 27.74 -13.81 -17.84
N THR A 160 27.92 -14.05 -19.15
CA THR A 160 27.41 -13.13 -20.17
C THR A 160 25.88 -13.21 -20.27
N ILE A 161 25.31 -14.41 -20.21
CA ILE A 161 23.85 -14.62 -20.20
C ILE A 161 23.20 -13.96 -18.98
N GLU A 162 23.81 -14.05 -17.82
CA GLU A 162 23.29 -13.41 -16.59
C GLU A 162 23.26 -11.87 -16.66
N THR A 163 24.12 -11.25 -17.46
CA THR A 163 24.15 -9.79 -17.62
C THR A 163 23.12 -9.24 -18.59
N ILE A 164 22.68 -10.03 -19.58
CA ILE A 164 21.74 -9.59 -20.63
C ILE A 164 20.41 -9.08 -20.07
N PRO A 165 19.72 -9.80 -19.15
CA PRO A 165 18.45 -9.32 -18.58
C PRO A 165 18.57 -7.96 -17.89
N THR A 166 19.70 -7.68 -17.24
CA THR A 166 19.94 -6.37 -16.62
C THR A 166 20.00 -5.25 -17.64
N LEU A 167 20.58 -5.50 -18.82
CA LEU A 167 20.64 -4.51 -19.89
C LEU A 167 19.28 -4.35 -20.59
N GLU A 168 18.52 -5.42 -20.72
CA GLU A 168 17.15 -5.39 -21.24
C GLU A 168 16.24 -4.57 -20.32
N ASP A 169 16.31 -4.79 -19.02
CA ASP A 169 15.59 -4.00 -18.01
C ASP A 169 15.95 -2.51 -18.07
N ARG A 170 17.24 -2.19 -18.25
CA ARG A 170 17.67 -0.80 -18.41
C ARG A 170 17.09 -0.18 -19.68
N LEU A 171 17.07 -0.90 -20.76
CA LEU A 171 16.46 -0.47 -22.01
C LEU A 171 14.95 -0.27 -21.85
N GLU A 172 14.25 -1.17 -21.17
CA GLU A 172 12.82 -1.04 -20.91
C GLU A 172 12.52 0.19 -20.07
N ARG A 173 13.33 0.49 -19.04
CA ARG A 173 13.20 1.68 -18.19
C ARG A 173 13.44 3.00 -18.91
N THR A 174 13.98 3.01 -20.14
CA THR A 174 14.03 4.24 -20.97
C THR A 174 12.65 4.72 -21.38
N LEU A 175 11.65 3.85 -21.36
CA LEU A 175 10.25 4.18 -21.59
C LEU A 175 9.52 4.26 -20.25
N VAL A 176 9.39 5.47 -19.74
CA VAL A 176 8.68 5.74 -18.48
C VAL A 176 7.19 5.54 -18.66
N ARG A 177 6.59 4.65 -17.87
CA ARG A 177 5.16 4.28 -17.95
C ARG A 177 4.40 4.66 -16.69
N ALA A 178 3.09 4.81 -16.81
CA ALA A 178 2.18 4.97 -15.67
C ALA A 178 2.11 3.68 -14.86
N SER A 179 2.26 3.79 -13.54
CA SER A 179 2.13 2.65 -12.61
C SER A 179 0.66 2.21 -12.39
N MET A 180 -0.29 3.11 -12.64
CA MET A 180 -1.72 2.93 -12.41
C MET A 180 -2.55 3.86 -13.30
N ASN A 181 -3.89 3.70 -13.28
CA ASN A 181 -4.80 4.67 -13.87
C ASN A 181 -4.75 5.97 -13.07
N ALA A 182 -4.40 7.07 -13.72
CA ALA A 182 -4.16 8.33 -13.03
C ALA A 182 -4.41 9.55 -13.93
N VAL A 183 -4.47 10.73 -13.31
CA VAL A 183 -4.40 12.02 -14.01
C VAL A 183 -3.00 12.61 -13.78
N VAL A 184 -2.41 13.12 -14.86
CA VAL A 184 -1.12 13.83 -14.78
C VAL A 184 -1.36 15.17 -14.10
N ASN A 185 -0.88 15.31 -12.86
CA ASN A 185 -0.99 16.56 -12.12
C ASN A 185 -0.04 17.61 -12.68
N ARG A 186 1.25 17.27 -12.75
CA ARG A 186 2.29 18.19 -13.19
C ARG A 186 3.45 17.43 -13.84
N LEU A 187 3.95 17.99 -14.95
CA LEU A 187 5.21 17.60 -15.55
C LEU A 187 6.35 18.43 -14.93
N LEU A 188 7.33 17.75 -14.34
CA LEU A 188 8.54 18.37 -13.78
C LEU A 188 9.63 18.49 -14.86
N VAL A 189 9.58 17.56 -15.83
CA VAL A 189 10.44 17.58 -17.02
C VAL A 189 9.58 17.98 -18.23
N ASN A 190 9.81 19.17 -18.75
CA ASN A 190 8.99 19.79 -19.81
C ASN A 190 9.77 20.13 -21.09
N THR A 191 11.05 19.74 -21.16
CA THR A 191 11.92 20.10 -22.29
C THR A 191 12.41 18.85 -22.99
N VAL A 192 12.06 18.70 -24.26
CA VAL A 192 12.62 17.67 -25.15
C VAL A 192 14.10 18.03 -25.41
N GLY A 193 14.99 17.04 -25.35
CA GLY A 193 16.44 17.24 -25.39
C GLY A 193 17.06 17.60 -24.03
N GLY A 194 16.27 17.81 -22.99
CA GLY A 194 16.74 18.02 -21.63
C GLY A 194 17.40 16.76 -21.04
N VAL A 195 18.35 16.95 -20.13
CA VAL A 195 19.02 15.85 -19.42
C VAL A 195 18.37 15.64 -18.07
N VAL A 196 17.94 14.41 -17.78
CA VAL A 196 17.38 13.97 -16.49
C VAL A 196 18.45 13.17 -15.76
N GLN A 197 18.68 13.49 -14.50
CA GLN A 197 19.60 12.73 -13.66
C GLN A 197 18.92 11.44 -13.12
N PRO A 198 19.68 10.37 -12.86
CA PRO A 198 19.15 9.18 -12.19
C PRO A 198 18.44 9.51 -10.88
N GLY A 199 17.26 8.94 -10.68
CA GLY A 199 16.43 9.19 -9.48
C GLY A 199 15.71 10.53 -9.45
N SER A 200 15.85 11.38 -10.46
CA SER A 200 15.14 12.67 -10.50
C SER A 200 13.64 12.48 -10.75
N PRO A 201 12.79 13.27 -10.09
CA PRO A 201 11.36 13.27 -10.33
C PRO A 201 11.04 13.83 -11.71
N MET A 202 10.21 13.12 -12.47
CA MET A 202 9.86 13.48 -13.84
C MET A 202 8.44 14.03 -13.97
N LEU A 203 7.48 13.44 -13.27
CA LEU A 203 6.08 13.86 -13.27
C LEU A 203 5.36 13.36 -12.00
N GLU A 204 4.23 14.00 -11.73
CA GLU A 204 3.35 13.70 -10.61
C GLU A 204 2.02 13.16 -11.14
N LEU A 205 1.59 12.01 -10.60
CA LEU A 205 0.32 11.36 -10.92
C LEU A 205 -0.62 11.40 -9.72
N VAL A 206 -1.89 11.70 -9.98
CA VAL A 206 -2.98 11.53 -9.02
C VAL A 206 -3.80 10.33 -9.48
N PRO A 207 -3.88 9.27 -8.67
CA PRO A 207 -4.67 8.09 -9.01
C PRO A 207 -6.14 8.43 -9.28
N MET A 208 -6.79 7.72 -10.22
CA MET A 208 -8.21 7.92 -10.54
C MET A 208 -9.14 6.95 -9.80
N ASP A 209 -8.63 5.76 -9.50
CA ASP A 209 -9.42 4.69 -8.87
C ASP A 209 -9.26 4.70 -7.34
N ASP A 210 -9.25 5.91 -6.77
CA ASP A 210 -9.06 6.07 -5.33
C ASP A 210 -10.38 5.91 -4.58
N GLU A 211 -10.34 5.05 -3.59
CA GLU A 211 -11.37 5.04 -2.55
C GLU A 211 -11.36 6.39 -1.82
N LEU A 212 -12.53 6.98 -1.69
CA LEU A 212 -12.70 8.17 -0.89
C LEU A 212 -12.61 7.80 0.58
N VAL A 213 -11.82 8.56 1.32
CA VAL A 213 -11.74 8.47 2.78
C VAL A 213 -12.00 9.84 3.39
N VAL A 214 -12.55 9.84 4.58
CA VAL A 214 -12.67 11.06 5.36
C VAL A 214 -11.53 11.12 6.35
N ALA A 215 -10.65 12.11 6.19
CA ALA A 215 -9.64 12.43 7.19
C ALA A 215 -10.28 13.21 8.32
N VAL A 216 -10.43 12.57 9.47
CA VAL A 216 -11.15 13.08 10.64
C VAL A 216 -10.17 13.48 11.73
N GLU A 217 -10.37 14.65 12.31
CA GLU A 217 -9.59 15.15 13.43
C GLU A 217 -10.29 14.76 14.74
N ILE A 218 -9.60 13.99 15.56
CA ILE A 218 -10.10 13.50 16.86
C ILE A 218 -9.32 14.18 18.00
N SER A 219 -10.05 14.58 19.03
CA SER A 219 -9.46 15.17 20.22
C SER A 219 -8.57 14.17 20.98
N PRO A 220 -7.43 14.60 21.57
CA PRO A 220 -6.60 13.74 22.42
C PRO A 220 -7.33 13.07 23.58
N LYS A 221 -8.45 13.64 24.01
CA LYS A 221 -9.26 13.08 25.10
C LYS A 221 -10.05 11.85 24.66
N ASP A 222 -10.38 11.79 23.37
CA ASP A 222 -11.31 10.81 22.82
C ASP A 222 -10.59 9.71 22.02
N ILE A 223 -9.33 9.95 21.62
CA ILE A 223 -8.55 9.02 20.78
C ILE A 223 -8.37 7.63 21.42
N ALA A 224 -8.32 7.56 22.75
CA ALA A 224 -8.17 6.30 23.48
C ALA A 224 -9.34 5.33 23.26
N TYR A 225 -10.48 5.83 22.82
CA TYR A 225 -11.69 5.04 22.58
C TYR A 225 -11.89 4.68 21.10
N VAL A 226 -11.04 5.21 20.22
CA VAL A 226 -11.12 4.96 18.78
C VAL A 226 -10.14 3.87 18.41
N THR A 227 -10.64 2.84 17.69
CA THR A 227 -9.82 1.71 17.21
C THR A 227 -10.18 1.41 15.76
N PRO A 228 -9.20 0.93 14.94
CA PRO A 228 -9.49 0.46 13.58
C PRO A 228 -10.57 -0.63 13.58
N GLY A 229 -11.44 -0.61 12.58
CA GLY A 229 -12.58 -1.54 12.46
C GLY A 229 -13.87 -1.06 13.10
N GLN A 230 -13.88 0.09 13.80
CA GLN A 230 -15.11 0.65 14.34
C GLN A 230 -15.99 1.28 13.26
N ARG A 231 -17.30 1.13 13.41
CA ARG A 231 -18.28 1.77 12.55
C ARG A 231 -18.31 3.27 12.79
N ALA A 232 -18.47 4.02 11.71
CA ALA A 232 -18.57 5.47 11.74
C ALA A 232 -19.76 5.94 10.88
N SER A 233 -20.44 6.98 11.35
CA SER A 233 -21.52 7.63 10.63
C SER A 233 -21.03 8.98 10.11
N ILE A 234 -20.96 9.12 8.78
CA ILE A 234 -20.40 10.29 8.08
C ILE A 234 -21.53 11.19 7.60
N LYS A 235 -21.52 12.43 8.08
CA LYS A 235 -22.51 13.46 7.73
C LYS A 235 -21.81 14.56 6.95
N LEU A 236 -22.05 14.62 5.63
CA LEU A 236 -21.48 15.65 4.76
C LEU A 236 -22.17 17.00 5.04
N THR A 237 -21.39 18.02 5.43
CA THR A 237 -21.96 19.35 5.76
C THR A 237 -22.51 20.09 4.56
N ALA A 238 -22.11 19.72 3.35
CA ALA A 238 -22.65 20.26 2.10
C ALA A 238 -24.11 19.85 1.83
N PHE A 239 -24.63 18.84 2.55
CA PHE A 239 -25.95 18.29 2.36
C PHE A 239 -26.72 18.23 3.68
N ASP A 240 -28.04 18.45 3.59
CA ASP A 240 -28.93 18.32 4.74
C ASP A 240 -29.09 16.83 5.12
N PHE A 241 -28.42 16.42 6.19
CA PHE A 241 -28.44 15.04 6.66
C PHE A 241 -29.85 14.53 7.02
N ALA A 242 -30.78 15.42 7.36
CA ALA A 242 -32.17 15.03 7.64
C ALA A 242 -32.90 14.56 6.37
N LYS A 243 -32.45 15.00 5.18
CA LYS A 243 -33.03 14.62 3.90
C LYS A 243 -32.23 13.52 3.19
N PHE A 244 -30.91 13.55 3.33
CA PHE A 244 -30.01 12.65 2.59
C PHE A 244 -29.51 11.48 3.43
N GLY A 245 -29.65 11.56 4.77
CA GLY A 245 -29.11 10.55 5.68
C GLY A 245 -27.61 10.77 5.97
N ALA A 246 -27.04 9.81 6.66
CA ALA A 246 -25.61 9.72 6.88
C ALA A 246 -25.05 8.52 6.07
N LEU A 247 -23.78 8.57 5.74
CA LEU A 247 -23.07 7.45 5.12
C LEU A 247 -22.46 6.57 6.22
N ASP A 248 -22.58 5.27 6.04
CA ASP A 248 -21.89 4.32 6.91
C ASP A 248 -20.46 4.16 6.41
N GLY A 249 -19.51 4.28 7.31
CA GLY A 249 -18.09 4.09 7.07
C GLY A 249 -17.46 3.24 8.15
N GLU A 250 -16.19 2.92 7.96
CA GLU A 250 -15.38 2.16 8.91
C GLU A 250 -14.04 2.85 9.14
N VAL A 251 -13.58 2.89 10.38
CA VAL A 251 -12.25 3.43 10.74
C VAL A 251 -11.18 2.49 10.18
N THR A 252 -10.39 2.98 9.23
CA THR A 252 -9.32 2.20 8.58
C THR A 252 -7.98 2.40 9.26
N THR A 253 -7.62 3.66 9.52
CA THR A 253 -6.29 4.01 10.03
C THR A 253 -6.37 5.10 11.07
N ILE A 254 -5.53 5.03 12.09
CA ILE A 254 -5.35 6.06 13.11
C ILE A 254 -3.89 6.49 13.08
N SER A 255 -3.63 7.79 13.02
CA SER A 255 -2.26 8.32 13.08
C SER A 255 -1.59 7.93 14.39
N ALA A 256 -0.35 7.43 14.31
CA ALA A 256 0.46 7.12 15.48
C ALA A 256 0.97 8.40 16.20
N ASP A 257 0.98 9.55 15.49
CA ASP A 257 1.43 10.82 16.01
C ASP A 257 0.33 11.87 15.92
N SER A 258 0.40 12.86 16.80
CA SER A 258 -0.52 13.98 16.83
C SER A 258 -0.07 15.10 15.90
N ILE A 259 -1.02 15.79 15.30
CA ILE A 259 -0.80 17.01 14.54
C ILE A 259 -1.11 18.24 15.41
N SER A 260 -0.21 19.24 15.36
CA SER A 260 -0.42 20.54 15.99
C SER A 260 -0.88 21.54 14.94
N LYS A 261 -1.98 22.23 15.20
CA LYS A 261 -2.44 23.34 14.36
C LYS A 261 -1.76 24.66 14.74
N GLU A 262 -1.89 25.65 13.89
CA GLU A 262 -1.34 27.00 14.10
C GLU A 262 -1.89 27.69 15.37
N ASP A 263 -3.08 27.29 15.81
CA ASP A 263 -3.72 27.76 17.05
C ASP A 263 -3.19 27.08 18.32
N GLY A 264 -2.23 26.15 18.20
CA GLY A 264 -1.66 25.36 19.28
C GLY A 264 -2.51 24.17 19.73
N SER A 265 -3.65 23.93 19.10
CA SER A 265 -4.47 22.74 19.39
C SER A 265 -3.84 21.47 18.82
N ILE A 266 -3.96 20.37 19.59
CA ILE A 266 -3.41 19.06 19.23
C ILE A 266 -4.57 18.14 18.83
N TRP A 267 -4.40 17.44 17.70
CA TRP A 267 -5.39 16.53 17.13
C TRP A 267 -4.74 15.25 16.63
N TYR A 268 -5.48 14.15 16.64
CA TYR A 268 -5.10 12.91 15.99
C TYR A 268 -5.87 12.78 14.68
N LEU A 269 -5.18 12.35 13.63
CA LEU A 269 -5.82 12.09 12.34
C LEU A 269 -6.31 10.64 12.30
N CYS A 270 -7.59 10.49 11.96
CA CYS A 270 -8.23 9.20 11.77
C CYS A 270 -8.80 9.15 10.35
N GLU A 271 -8.53 8.08 9.62
CA GLU A 271 -9.10 7.87 8.28
C GLU A 271 -10.28 6.92 8.37
N VAL A 272 -11.40 7.35 7.82
CA VAL A 272 -12.65 6.58 7.76
C VAL A 272 -12.99 6.31 6.31
N SER A 273 -13.13 5.04 5.93
CA SER A 273 -13.49 4.65 4.57
C SER A 273 -14.93 5.05 4.24
N VAL A 274 -15.14 5.43 2.98
CA VAL A 274 -16.46 5.73 2.44
C VAL A 274 -16.76 4.66 1.39
N PRO A 275 -17.64 3.69 1.67
CA PRO A 275 -17.83 2.53 0.80
C PRO A 275 -18.55 2.85 -0.53
N VAL A 276 -18.99 4.08 -0.73
CA VAL A 276 -19.77 4.49 -1.90
C VAL A 276 -19.39 5.90 -2.35
N ASP A 277 -19.04 6.05 -3.62
CA ASP A 277 -18.74 7.36 -4.22
C ASP A 277 -19.98 8.20 -4.49
N THR A 278 -21.16 7.58 -4.39
CA THR A 278 -22.43 8.20 -4.72
C THR A 278 -23.46 7.96 -3.64
N MET A 279 -24.17 9.01 -3.29
CA MET A 279 -25.31 8.98 -2.38
C MET A 279 -26.60 9.06 -3.18
N THR A 280 -27.45 8.03 -3.10
CA THR A 280 -28.74 8.04 -3.79
C THR A 280 -29.88 8.16 -2.77
N THR A 281 -30.54 9.30 -2.74
CA THR A 281 -31.70 9.53 -1.87
C THR A 281 -32.79 10.28 -2.67
N LEU A 282 -34.01 9.81 -2.55
CA LEU A 282 -35.21 10.40 -3.23
C LEU A 282 -35.04 10.54 -4.77
N GLY A 283 -34.34 9.59 -5.42
CA GLY A 283 -34.14 9.59 -6.87
C GLY A 283 -33.11 10.59 -7.40
N LYS A 284 -32.35 11.24 -6.51
CA LYS A 284 -31.18 12.06 -6.88
C LYS A 284 -29.90 11.37 -6.47
N THR A 285 -29.03 11.15 -7.43
CA THR A 285 -27.67 10.66 -7.20
C THR A 285 -26.74 11.85 -7.05
N ILE A 286 -26.03 11.91 -5.94
CA ILE A 286 -25.05 12.94 -5.64
C ILE A 286 -23.67 12.29 -5.65
N GLN A 287 -22.73 12.88 -6.37
CA GLN A 287 -21.32 12.47 -6.33
C GLN A 287 -20.62 13.14 -5.15
N ILE A 288 -19.91 12.34 -4.38
CA ILE A 288 -19.05 12.81 -3.29
C ILE A 288 -17.74 13.29 -3.92
N GLN A 289 -17.34 14.51 -3.59
CA GLN A 289 -16.11 15.11 -4.14
C GLN A 289 -15.08 15.32 -3.04
N THR A 290 -13.82 15.21 -3.42
CA THR A 290 -12.69 15.57 -2.56
C THR A 290 -12.79 17.04 -2.12
N GLY A 291 -12.42 17.30 -0.86
CA GLY A 291 -12.53 18.64 -0.27
C GLY A 291 -13.84 18.93 0.45
N MET A 292 -14.86 18.09 0.31
CA MET A 292 -16.09 18.24 1.10
C MET A 292 -15.80 18.06 2.59
N VAL A 293 -16.41 18.91 3.41
CA VAL A 293 -16.32 18.83 4.87
C VAL A 293 -17.39 17.88 5.40
N ALA A 294 -16.99 17.03 6.33
CA ALA A 294 -17.85 16.05 6.97
C ALA A 294 -17.75 16.13 8.49
N GLN A 295 -18.86 15.91 9.17
CA GLN A 295 -18.88 15.54 10.57
C GLN A 295 -18.97 14.03 10.67
N VAL A 296 -18.09 13.41 11.45
CA VAL A 296 -18.05 11.96 11.61
C VAL A 296 -18.31 11.60 13.07
N ASP A 297 -19.27 10.72 13.26
CA ASP A 297 -19.64 10.16 14.54
C ASP A 297 -19.15 8.70 14.57
N ILE A 298 -18.04 8.42 15.29
CA ILE A 298 -17.44 7.09 15.43
C ILE A 298 -18.08 6.41 16.63
N ILE A 299 -18.60 5.19 16.44
CA ILE A 299 -19.20 4.39 17.52
C ILE A 299 -18.07 3.74 18.30
N SER A 300 -17.71 4.36 19.42
CA SER A 300 -16.56 3.99 20.23
C SER A 300 -16.85 2.92 21.29
N GLY A 301 -18.13 2.68 21.60
CA GLY A 301 -18.54 1.65 22.56
C GLY A 301 -20.02 1.69 22.87
N GLU A 302 -20.42 0.82 23.78
CA GLU A 302 -21.75 0.81 24.35
C GLU A 302 -21.63 0.97 25.87
N LYS A 303 -22.40 1.88 26.45
CA LYS A 303 -22.52 2.05 27.90
C LYS A 303 -23.96 1.82 28.33
N THR A 304 -24.16 1.23 29.52
CA THR A 304 -25.49 1.11 30.08
C THR A 304 -26.01 2.47 30.56
N VAL A 305 -27.32 2.65 30.49
CA VAL A 305 -27.97 3.89 31.04
C VAL A 305 -27.57 4.11 32.48
N LEU A 306 -27.43 3.02 33.25
CA LEU A 306 -27.01 3.09 34.68
C LEU A 306 -25.58 3.65 34.83
N GLU A 307 -24.62 3.17 33.99
CA GLU A 307 -23.24 3.65 33.96
C GLU A 307 -23.19 5.13 33.60
N TYR A 308 -23.95 5.55 32.58
CA TYR A 308 -24.04 6.94 32.16
C TYR A 308 -24.55 7.88 33.26
N LEU A 309 -25.57 7.45 34.03
CA LEU A 309 -26.11 8.21 35.17
C LEU A 309 -25.16 8.25 36.37
N LEU A 310 -24.37 7.21 36.58
CA LEU A 310 -23.44 7.12 37.72
C LEU A 310 -22.07 7.75 37.41
N GLU A 311 -21.71 7.96 36.15
CA GLU A 311 -20.41 8.49 35.70
C GLU A 311 -20.02 9.81 36.42
N PRO A 312 -20.92 10.84 36.56
CA PRO A 312 -20.57 12.05 37.29
C PRO A 312 -20.25 11.80 38.77
N VAL A 313 -20.98 10.88 39.39
CA VAL A 313 -20.79 10.53 40.81
C VAL A 313 -19.47 9.78 41.05
N THR A 314 -19.15 8.86 40.16
CA THR A 314 -17.89 8.10 40.23
C THR A 314 -16.67 8.97 39.92
N LYS A 315 -16.77 9.93 38.97
CA LYS A 315 -15.70 10.92 38.72
C LYS A 315 -15.44 11.79 39.97
N ILE A 316 -16.46 12.35 40.56
CA ILE A 316 -16.34 13.18 41.81
C ILE A 316 -15.75 12.34 42.95
N ALA A 317 -16.19 11.10 43.11
CA ALA A 317 -15.66 10.21 44.14
C ALA A 317 -14.16 9.92 43.93
N ASN A 318 -13.77 9.62 42.70
CA ASN A 318 -12.36 9.33 42.36
C ASN A 318 -11.45 10.57 42.48
N GLU A 319 -11.95 11.78 42.19
CA GLU A 319 -11.21 13.02 42.39
C GLU A 319 -11.11 13.37 43.90
N ALA A 320 -12.18 13.23 44.65
CA ALA A 320 -12.19 13.51 46.08
C ALA A 320 -11.30 12.59 46.94
N PHE A 321 -11.10 11.35 46.49
CA PHE A 321 -10.20 10.37 47.15
C PHE A 321 -8.75 10.43 46.63
N ARG A 322 -8.42 11.33 45.71
CA ARG A 322 -7.07 11.53 45.15
C ARG A 322 -6.49 12.90 45.47
N GLU A 323 -6.86 13.53 46.60
CA GLU A 323 -6.13 14.70 47.08
C GLU A 323 -4.67 14.32 47.42
N ARG A 324 -3.77 14.85 46.57
CA ARG A 324 -2.37 15.11 46.90
C ARG A 324 -2.02 16.52 46.51
#